data_6a34063132d04f42a72e43117afaeceb
#
_entry.id   6a34063132d04f42a72e43117afaeceb
#
_cell.length_a   1.000
_cell.length_b   1.000
_cell.length_c   1.000
_cell.angle_alpha   90.00
_cell.angle_beta   90.00
_cell.angle_gamma   90.00
#
_symmetry.space_group_name_H-M   'P 1'
#
loop_
_entity.id
_entity.type
_entity.pdbx_description
1 polymer ?
#
loop_
_entity_poly.entity_id
_entity_poly.type
_entity_poly.pdbx_seq_one_letter_code
_entity_poly.pdbx_strand_id
1 'polypeptide(L)'
;MLFAQSANSGGWEASTADTSFLYNQGNYAEIGSAQITYDITANIQGQTDQKKMAKNQTRTAIAAKFQYGGFDFGIASYMSGAIQLDGQAAHATGCPGTPANCSAVPSADVTLNSLALLSRYKFNNSISLIGGINRYAIAGTGTVTSLTGHYEVTGDQIVPIVGLAYEMRDIAMRVELVIEPNTNISNFTAKTSANSSTTTAAVTGESMKIPQTTTLNFQSGVASNTLIYGTIRQGSWTDAQISIPAGNSAAAIASAFSNKTSYSVGVAQKFSEQLSTTFSYKTEAGSGSTSTDFFTLSDGSQTYSVGARYAMGNMMLSAGYSYTVLGDVTVSAGGASATYANNTISAFGAKVGITF
;
A
#
# COMPACT_ATOMS: atom_id res chain seq x y z
N MET A 1 6.31 11.06 8.02
CA MET A 1 5.70 11.08 6.68
C MET A 1 4.23 10.75 6.85
N LEU A 2 3.32 11.65 6.49
CA LEU A 2 1.90 11.51 6.77
C LEU A 2 1.19 10.99 5.54
N PHE A 3 0.59 9.82 5.62
CA PHE A 3 -0.53 9.34 4.80
C PHE A 3 -0.45 9.41 3.26
N ALA A 4 0.67 9.81 2.69
CA ALA A 4 0.83 9.83 1.24
C ALA A 4 1.18 8.43 0.74
N GLN A 5 0.22 7.54 0.72
CA GLN A 5 0.35 6.26 0.02
C GLN A 5 -1.03 5.82 -0.38
N SER A 6 -1.31 5.49 -1.54
CA SER A 6 -0.68 5.07 -2.75
C SER A 6 -1.74 4.76 -3.78
N ALA A 7 -1.55 5.16 -4.96
CA ALA A 7 -2.15 4.47 -6.07
C ALA A 7 -1.48 3.10 -6.19
N ASN A 8 -2.24 2.03 -6.25
CA ASN A 8 -1.74 0.70 -6.55
C ASN A 8 -1.45 0.63 -8.06
N SER A 9 -0.25 0.94 -8.46
CA SER A 9 0.14 0.89 -9.87
C SER A 9 1.06 -0.27 -10.17
N GLY A 10 0.87 -1.42 -9.76
CA GLY A 10 1.68 -2.58 -10.10
C GLY A 10 1.56 -3.74 -9.15
N GLY A 11 0.92 -3.51 -8.03
CA GLY A 11 0.66 -4.50 -7.02
C GLY A 11 -0.44 -4.01 -6.08
N TRP A 12 -0.63 -4.71 -4.99
CA TRP A 12 -1.66 -4.42 -3.99
C TRP A 12 -1.11 -3.72 -2.73
N GLU A 13 0.08 -3.10 -2.84
CA GLU A 13 0.69 -2.36 -1.75
C GLU A 13 -0.14 -1.11 -1.37
N ALA A 14 -0.49 -1.00 -0.11
CA ALA A 14 -1.26 0.12 0.43
C ALA A 14 -0.44 1.06 1.30
N SER A 15 0.50 0.55 2.07
CA SER A 15 1.50 1.30 2.80
C SER A 15 2.71 0.42 3.16
N THR A 16 3.79 1.07 3.57
CA THR A 16 5.07 0.42 3.89
C THR A 16 5.37 0.54 5.36
N ALA A 17 6.29 -0.29 5.87
CA ALA A 17 6.85 -0.11 7.19
C ALA A 17 7.48 1.28 7.31
N ASP A 18 6.87 2.14 8.12
CA ASP A 18 7.42 3.46 8.43
C ASP A 18 8.39 3.33 9.61
N THR A 19 9.69 3.45 9.34
CA THR A 19 10.74 3.45 10.37
C THR A 19 10.98 4.82 10.99
N SER A 20 10.35 5.87 10.47
CA SER A 20 10.62 7.26 10.86
C SER A 20 10.29 7.54 12.33
N PHE A 21 9.31 6.84 12.92
CA PHE A 21 8.96 7.00 14.33
C PHE A 21 10.07 6.55 15.28
N LEU A 22 10.99 5.65 14.86
CA LEU A 22 12.15 5.21 15.65
C LEU A 22 13.15 6.34 15.91
N TYR A 23 13.10 7.42 15.13
CA TYR A 23 14.01 8.55 15.23
C TYR A 23 13.48 9.69 16.13
N ASN A 24 12.24 9.59 16.60
CA ASN A 24 11.73 10.56 17.58
C ASN A 24 12.54 10.50 18.87
N GLN A 25 12.62 11.62 19.58
CA GLN A 25 13.32 11.69 20.87
C GLN A 25 12.51 10.99 21.97
N GLY A 26 13.20 10.39 22.94
CA GLY A 26 12.58 9.77 24.11
C GLY A 26 11.65 8.60 23.75
N ASN A 27 10.70 8.31 24.61
CA ASN A 27 9.60 7.41 24.33
C ASN A 27 8.54 8.16 23.51
N TYR A 28 7.92 7.48 22.56
CA TYR A 28 7.00 8.11 21.62
C TYR A 28 5.86 7.17 21.25
N ALA A 29 4.69 7.71 21.10
CA ALA A 29 3.55 6.99 20.53
C ALA A 29 2.78 7.86 19.56
N GLU A 30 2.17 7.26 18.54
CA GLU A 30 1.35 7.95 17.56
C GLU A 30 0.17 7.11 17.10
N ILE A 31 -0.91 7.79 16.80
CA ILE A 31 -2.07 7.22 16.11
C ILE A 31 -2.48 8.16 14.99
N GLY A 32 -2.83 7.59 13.85
CA GLY A 32 -3.29 8.33 12.71
C GLY A 32 -4.37 7.60 11.95
N SER A 33 -5.19 8.38 11.26
CA SER A 33 -6.23 7.86 10.37
C SER A 33 -6.27 8.65 9.08
N ALA A 34 -6.57 7.97 7.97
CA ALA A 34 -6.74 8.56 6.66
C ALA A 34 -8.02 8.07 6.01
N GLN A 35 -8.76 9.00 5.42
CA GLN A 35 -9.88 8.74 4.52
C GLN A 35 -9.37 8.77 3.08
N ILE A 36 -9.59 7.70 2.33
CA ILE A 36 -9.15 7.58 0.95
C ILE A 36 -10.38 7.46 0.07
N THR A 37 -10.48 8.36 -0.89
CA THR A 37 -11.54 8.39 -1.89
C THR A 37 -10.97 7.96 -3.23
N TYR A 38 -11.50 6.88 -3.75
CA TYR A 38 -11.14 6.33 -5.06
C TYR A 38 -12.16 6.81 -6.09
N ASP A 39 -11.72 7.64 -7.01
CA ASP A 39 -12.49 7.98 -8.21
C ASP A 39 -11.93 7.16 -9.37
N ILE A 40 -12.21 5.86 -9.29
CA ILE A 40 -11.75 4.86 -10.25
C ILE A 40 -12.96 4.29 -10.97
N THR A 41 -13.01 4.58 -12.25
CA THR A 41 -14.04 4.09 -13.16
C THR A 41 -13.42 3.34 -14.33
N ALA A 42 -14.17 2.45 -14.93
CA ALA A 42 -13.76 1.74 -16.14
C ALA A 42 -14.85 1.72 -17.19
N ASN A 43 -14.42 1.79 -18.44
CA ASN A 43 -15.25 1.42 -19.59
C ASN A 43 -15.09 -0.08 -19.82
N ILE A 44 -16.16 -0.83 -19.63
CA ILE A 44 -16.15 -2.29 -19.78
C ILE A 44 -16.70 -2.64 -21.15
N GLN A 45 -15.95 -3.45 -21.92
CA GLN A 45 -16.35 -3.94 -23.25
C GLN A 45 -16.67 -2.82 -24.26
N GLY A 46 -15.98 -1.69 -24.18
CA GLY A 46 -16.20 -0.56 -25.11
C GLY A 46 -17.50 0.20 -24.90
N GLN A 47 -18.15 0.05 -23.74
CA GLN A 47 -19.38 0.78 -23.43
C GLN A 47 -19.10 2.25 -23.11
N THR A 48 -20.08 3.12 -23.39
CA THR A 48 -19.94 4.55 -23.14
C THR A 48 -20.10 4.92 -21.65
N ASP A 49 -20.80 4.10 -20.89
CA ASP A 49 -21.03 4.34 -19.46
C ASP A 49 -19.86 3.79 -18.62
N GLN A 50 -19.18 4.68 -17.94
CA GLN A 50 -18.13 4.29 -16.99
C GLN A 50 -18.75 3.71 -15.72
N LYS A 51 -18.18 2.60 -15.26
CA LYS A 51 -18.60 1.92 -14.03
C LYS A 51 -17.60 2.15 -12.92
N LYS A 52 -18.09 2.47 -11.71
CA LYS A 52 -17.23 2.62 -10.52
C LYS A 52 -16.65 1.27 -10.12
N MET A 53 -15.33 1.20 -9.97
CA MET A 53 -14.58 -0.05 -9.82
C MET A 53 -13.90 -0.20 -8.47
N ALA A 54 -13.88 0.82 -7.61
CA ALA A 54 -13.23 0.77 -6.31
C ALA A 54 -14.09 1.41 -5.22
N LYS A 55 -13.92 0.93 -3.98
CA LYS A 55 -14.60 1.43 -2.78
C LYS A 55 -13.69 2.37 -2.00
N ASN A 56 -14.28 3.42 -1.41
CA ASN A 56 -13.57 4.30 -0.48
C ASN A 56 -13.14 3.53 0.77
N GLN A 57 -12.00 3.94 1.35
CA GLN A 57 -11.40 3.27 2.50
C GLN A 57 -11.10 4.25 3.63
N THR A 58 -11.19 3.75 4.85
CA THR A 58 -10.57 4.40 6.02
C THR A 58 -9.44 3.52 6.51
N ARG A 59 -8.24 4.08 6.66
CA ARG A 59 -7.06 3.36 7.15
C ARG A 59 -6.58 3.98 8.46
N THR A 60 -6.31 3.15 9.44
CA THR A 60 -5.76 3.58 10.74
C THR A 60 -4.39 2.93 10.92
N ALA A 61 -3.45 3.69 11.46
CA ALA A 61 -2.13 3.21 11.84
C ALA A 61 -1.79 3.69 13.25
N ILE A 62 -1.11 2.83 14.00
CA ILE A 62 -0.57 3.14 15.32
C ILE A 62 0.90 2.75 15.36
N ALA A 63 1.71 3.53 16.08
CA ALA A 63 3.08 3.15 16.37
C ALA A 63 3.48 3.64 17.76
N ALA A 64 4.39 2.90 18.38
CA ALA A 64 4.99 3.29 19.63
C ALA A 64 6.48 2.92 19.65
N LYS A 65 7.27 3.72 20.35
CA LYS A 65 8.71 3.53 20.50
C LYS A 65 9.11 3.71 21.95
N PHE A 66 9.99 2.82 22.41
CA PHE A 66 10.65 2.91 23.70
C PHE A 66 12.16 2.99 23.51
N GLN A 67 12.80 3.87 24.23
CA GLN A 67 14.24 4.03 24.22
C GLN A 67 14.86 3.41 25.49
N TYR A 68 15.86 2.53 25.28
CA TYR A 68 16.61 1.94 26.36
C TYR A 68 18.08 1.77 25.96
N GLY A 69 18.98 2.45 26.68
CA GLY A 69 20.41 2.45 26.33
C GLY A 69 20.65 2.95 24.91
N GLY A 70 21.39 2.17 24.11
CA GLY A 70 21.65 2.44 22.69
C GLY A 70 20.55 1.97 21.74
N PHE A 71 19.44 1.41 22.26
CA PHE A 71 18.36 0.85 21.48
C PHE A 71 17.13 1.74 21.48
N ASP A 72 16.46 1.79 20.33
CA ASP A 72 15.08 2.22 20.17
C ASP A 72 14.26 1.01 19.76
N PHE A 73 13.30 0.57 20.57
CA PHE A 73 12.38 -0.53 20.27
C PHE A 73 11.05 0.04 19.80
N GLY A 74 10.55 -0.46 18.70
CA GLY A 74 9.33 0.02 18.08
C GLY A 74 8.31 -1.09 17.80
N ILE A 75 7.04 -0.72 17.90
CA ILE A 75 5.91 -1.52 17.43
C ILE A 75 5.04 -0.64 16.55
N ALA A 76 4.60 -1.17 15.42
CA ALA A 76 3.69 -0.46 14.52
C ALA A 76 2.65 -1.42 13.94
N SER A 77 1.39 -0.96 13.84
CA SER A 77 0.31 -1.69 13.17
C SER A 77 -0.31 -0.80 12.10
N TYR A 78 -0.45 -1.34 10.90
CA TYR A 78 -0.95 -0.61 9.73
C TYR A 78 -1.47 -1.58 8.65
N MET A 79 -2.25 -1.08 7.70
CA MET A 79 -2.64 -1.83 6.51
C MET A 79 -1.54 -1.72 5.46
N SER A 80 -0.89 -2.83 5.11
CA SER A 80 0.21 -2.86 4.13
C SER A 80 -0.24 -3.15 2.71
N GLY A 81 -1.41 -3.77 2.52
CA GLY A 81 -1.96 -4.06 1.20
C GLY A 81 -3.48 -4.11 1.20
N ALA A 82 -4.06 -3.87 0.04
CA ALA A 82 -5.48 -4.04 -0.18
C ALA A 82 -5.79 -4.26 -1.66
N ILE A 83 -6.76 -5.16 -1.93
CA ILE A 83 -7.39 -5.33 -3.23
C ILE A 83 -8.87 -5.09 -3.01
N GLN A 84 -9.39 -3.97 -3.49
CA GLN A 84 -10.79 -3.60 -3.31
C GLN A 84 -11.41 -3.22 -4.65
N LEU A 85 -11.97 -4.25 -5.30
CA LEU A 85 -12.64 -4.17 -6.58
C LEU A 85 -14.16 -4.30 -6.39
N ASP A 86 -14.92 -3.59 -7.19
CA ASP A 86 -16.38 -3.62 -7.16
C ASP A 86 -16.98 -3.98 -8.54
N GLY A 87 -16.48 -5.06 -9.13
CA GLY A 87 -16.97 -5.54 -10.42
C GLY A 87 -18.44 -5.96 -10.42
N GLN A 88 -18.99 -6.36 -9.25
CA GLN A 88 -20.41 -6.68 -9.13
C GLN A 88 -21.31 -5.43 -9.24
N ALA A 89 -20.89 -4.29 -8.69
CA ALA A 89 -21.64 -3.03 -8.89
C ALA A 89 -21.65 -2.62 -10.37
N ALA A 90 -20.53 -2.83 -11.07
CA ALA A 90 -20.46 -2.65 -12.51
C ALA A 90 -21.41 -3.57 -13.27
N HIS A 91 -21.59 -4.81 -12.81
CA HIS A 91 -22.53 -5.78 -13.39
C HIS A 91 -24.00 -5.41 -13.09
N ALA A 92 -24.31 -5.00 -11.86
CA ALA A 92 -25.67 -4.70 -11.44
C ALA A 92 -26.32 -3.51 -12.17
N THR A 93 -25.51 -2.58 -12.68
CA THR A 93 -25.98 -1.40 -13.42
C THR A 93 -26.24 -1.66 -14.90
N GLY A 94 -26.23 -2.92 -15.31
CA GLY A 94 -26.59 -3.37 -16.66
C GLY A 94 -25.45 -3.25 -17.67
N CYS A 95 -24.89 -4.38 -18.02
CA CYS A 95 -24.11 -4.51 -19.24
C CYS A 95 -25.06 -4.73 -20.40
N PRO A 96 -25.20 -3.81 -21.34
CA PRO A 96 -25.94 -4.07 -22.58
C PRO A 96 -25.19 -5.13 -23.39
N GLY A 97 -25.87 -6.14 -23.85
CA GLY A 97 -25.31 -7.21 -24.67
C GLY A 97 -25.41 -8.57 -23.97
N THR A 98 -24.36 -9.33 -23.90
CA THR A 98 -24.38 -10.63 -23.24
C THR A 98 -23.97 -10.49 -21.77
N PRO A 99 -24.79 -10.95 -20.80
CA PRO A 99 -24.45 -10.92 -19.37
C PRO A 99 -23.11 -11.56 -19.05
N ALA A 100 -22.63 -12.47 -19.89
CA ALA A 100 -21.38 -13.20 -19.71
C ALA A 100 -20.13 -12.30 -19.66
N ASN A 101 -20.12 -11.18 -20.35
CA ASN A 101 -18.89 -10.39 -20.52
C ASN A 101 -18.60 -9.47 -19.33
N CYS A 102 -19.63 -8.95 -18.67
CA CYS A 102 -19.45 -8.14 -17.45
C CYS A 102 -19.28 -8.98 -16.20
N SER A 103 -19.80 -10.19 -16.21
CA SER A 103 -19.64 -11.13 -15.09
C SER A 103 -18.21 -11.63 -14.93
N ALA A 104 -17.32 -11.36 -15.91
CA ALA A 104 -15.89 -11.71 -15.81
C ALA A 104 -15.08 -10.74 -14.94
N VAL A 105 -15.57 -9.51 -14.69
CA VAL A 105 -14.86 -8.56 -13.82
C VAL A 105 -15.08 -8.93 -12.36
N PRO A 106 -14.00 -9.22 -11.59
CA PRO A 106 -14.14 -9.69 -10.21
C PRO A 106 -14.55 -8.56 -9.26
N SER A 107 -15.22 -8.95 -8.19
CA SER A 107 -15.29 -8.16 -6.96
C SER A 107 -14.34 -8.75 -5.94
N ALA A 108 -13.62 -7.93 -5.23
CA ALA A 108 -12.70 -8.37 -4.19
C ALA A 108 -12.67 -7.34 -3.04
N ASP A 109 -12.63 -7.85 -1.82
CA ASP A 109 -12.40 -7.07 -0.61
C ASP A 109 -11.39 -7.84 0.24
N VAL A 110 -10.12 -7.66 -0.09
CA VAL A 110 -8.99 -8.36 0.54
C VAL A 110 -8.05 -7.32 1.12
N THR A 111 -7.69 -7.51 2.39
CA THR A 111 -6.76 -6.64 3.11
C THR A 111 -5.55 -7.43 3.60
N LEU A 112 -4.39 -6.78 3.60
CA LEU A 112 -3.17 -7.24 4.23
C LEU A 112 -2.83 -6.29 5.37
N ASN A 113 -2.94 -6.77 6.59
CA ASN A 113 -2.60 -6.01 7.79
C ASN A 113 -1.21 -6.41 8.30
N SER A 114 -0.47 -5.44 8.77
CA SER A 114 0.89 -5.59 9.28
C SER A 114 0.99 -5.26 10.75
N LEU A 115 1.78 -6.06 11.45
CA LEU A 115 2.27 -5.78 12.79
C LEU A 115 3.79 -5.90 12.76
N ALA A 116 4.48 -4.75 12.81
CA ALA A 116 5.93 -4.68 12.79
C ALA A 116 6.49 -4.51 14.20
N LEU A 117 7.46 -5.34 14.56
CA LEU A 117 8.31 -5.20 15.74
C LEU A 117 9.71 -4.82 15.25
N LEU A 118 10.16 -3.63 15.59
CA LEU A 118 11.39 -3.04 15.08
C LEU A 118 12.35 -2.72 16.21
N SER A 119 13.63 -2.71 15.91
CA SER A 119 14.68 -2.25 16.80
C SER A 119 15.69 -1.45 15.99
N ARG A 120 16.14 -0.32 16.52
CA ARG A 120 17.26 0.44 16.00
C ARG A 120 18.37 0.47 17.06
N TYR A 121 19.54 -0.06 16.73
CA TYR A 121 20.74 0.00 17.54
C TYR A 121 21.68 1.09 17.05
N LYS A 122 22.08 2.00 17.93
CA LYS A 122 22.98 3.11 17.62
C LYS A 122 24.42 2.69 17.95
N PHE A 123 25.21 2.40 16.92
CA PHE A 123 26.65 2.12 17.12
C PHE A 123 27.40 3.35 17.62
N ASN A 124 27.02 4.51 17.09
CA ASN A 124 27.56 5.81 17.43
C ASN A 124 26.55 6.92 17.08
N ASN A 125 26.99 8.17 17.09
CA ASN A 125 26.12 9.31 16.76
C ASN A 125 25.66 9.37 15.30
N SER A 126 26.30 8.63 14.42
CA SER A 126 26.06 8.71 12.97
C SER A 126 25.52 7.40 12.36
N ILE A 127 25.86 6.24 12.92
CA ILE A 127 25.52 4.94 12.31
C ILE A 127 24.59 4.19 13.24
N SER A 128 23.48 3.71 12.66
CA SER A 128 22.57 2.80 13.35
C SER A 128 22.14 1.63 12.45
N LEU A 129 21.95 0.48 13.08
CA LEU A 129 21.40 -0.72 12.46
C LEU A 129 19.92 -0.81 12.82
N ILE A 130 19.10 -1.16 11.85
CA ILE A 130 17.68 -1.44 12.02
C ILE A 130 17.48 -2.94 11.80
N GLY A 131 16.73 -3.56 12.69
CA GLY A 131 16.35 -4.96 12.57
C GLY A 131 14.97 -5.18 13.16
N GLY A 132 14.28 -6.20 12.67
CA GLY A 132 12.97 -6.52 13.22
C GLY A 132 12.26 -7.59 12.41
N ILE A 133 10.98 -7.73 12.69
CA ILE A 133 10.07 -8.62 11.99
C ILE A 133 8.78 -7.89 11.69
N ASN A 134 8.14 -8.25 10.58
CA ASN A 134 6.81 -7.80 10.22
C ASN A 134 5.91 -9.03 10.06
N ARG A 135 4.83 -9.11 10.82
CA ARG A 135 3.81 -10.13 10.63
C ARG A 135 2.76 -9.56 9.68
N TYR A 136 2.65 -10.15 8.54
CA TYR A 136 1.60 -9.92 7.57
C TYR A 136 0.44 -10.87 7.82
N ALA A 137 -0.78 -10.36 7.86
CA ALA A 137 -2.00 -11.14 7.96
C ALA A 137 -2.97 -10.72 6.86
N ILE A 138 -3.27 -11.66 5.95
CA ILE A 138 -4.23 -11.47 4.88
C ILE A 138 -5.59 -12.01 5.29
N ALA A 139 -6.64 -11.27 4.96
CA ALA A 139 -8.02 -11.74 5.09
C ALA A 139 -8.91 -11.03 4.07
N GLY A 140 -9.90 -11.72 3.56
CA GLY A 140 -10.89 -11.11 2.68
C GLY A 140 -11.69 -12.10 1.86
N THR A 141 -12.53 -11.54 1.00
CA THR A 141 -13.42 -12.27 0.12
C THR A 141 -13.31 -11.75 -1.31
N GLY A 142 -13.62 -12.59 -2.25
CA GLY A 142 -13.71 -12.22 -3.67
C GLY A 142 -14.81 -13.02 -4.36
N THR A 143 -15.34 -12.46 -5.44
CA THR A 143 -16.38 -13.09 -6.25
C THR A 143 -16.10 -12.87 -7.72
N VAL A 144 -16.23 -13.95 -8.52
CA VAL A 144 -16.21 -13.89 -9.97
C VAL A 144 -17.48 -14.54 -10.46
N THR A 145 -18.43 -13.72 -10.89
CA THR A 145 -19.79 -14.18 -11.21
C THR A 145 -19.82 -15.10 -12.43
N SER A 146 -19.00 -14.86 -13.45
CA SER A 146 -18.92 -15.74 -14.64
C SER A 146 -18.42 -17.14 -14.34
N LEU A 147 -17.67 -17.30 -13.27
CA LEU A 147 -17.15 -18.59 -12.83
C LEU A 147 -17.97 -19.19 -11.68
N THR A 148 -19.08 -18.52 -11.29
CA THR A 148 -19.93 -18.89 -10.14
C THR A 148 -19.09 -19.13 -8.87
N GLY A 149 -17.95 -18.45 -8.77
CA GLY A 149 -16.98 -18.63 -7.69
C GLY A 149 -17.09 -17.55 -6.63
N HIS A 150 -17.19 -17.95 -5.38
CA HIS A 150 -16.97 -17.13 -4.21
C HIS A 150 -15.71 -17.59 -3.50
N TYR A 151 -14.84 -16.66 -3.14
CA TYR A 151 -13.53 -16.94 -2.54
C TYR A 151 -13.45 -16.29 -1.17
N GLU A 152 -12.98 -17.04 -0.20
CA GLU A 152 -12.55 -16.55 1.11
C GLU A 152 -11.06 -16.85 1.26
N VAL A 153 -10.26 -15.81 1.53
CA VAL A 153 -8.81 -15.95 1.68
C VAL A 153 -8.39 -15.54 3.09
N THR A 154 -7.54 -16.36 3.68
CA THR A 154 -6.89 -16.06 4.97
C THR A 154 -5.47 -16.61 4.96
N GLY A 155 -4.60 -15.98 5.73
CA GLY A 155 -3.23 -16.45 5.90
C GLY A 155 -2.39 -15.47 6.67
N ASP A 156 -1.24 -15.91 7.13
CA ASP A 156 -0.27 -15.03 7.77
C ASP A 156 1.17 -15.50 7.57
N GLN A 157 2.10 -14.56 7.69
CA GLN A 157 3.54 -14.82 7.57
C GLN A 157 4.35 -13.77 8.31
N ILE A 158 5.46 -14.21 8.90
CA ILE A 158 6.44 -13.33 9.53
C ILE A 158 7.64 -13.18 8.59
N VAL A 159 8.04 -11.93 8.36
CA VAL A 159 9.14 -11.55 7.47
C VAL A 159 10.15 -10.73 8.25
N PRO A 160 11.47 -11.00 8.12
CA PRO A 160 12.47 -10.14 8.73
C PRO A 160 12.56 -8.78 8.02
N ILE A 161 12.90 -7.74 8.79
CA ILE A 161 13.26 -6.41 8.31
C ILE A 161 14.69 -6.16 8.71
N VAL A 162 15.50 -5.70 7.76
CA VAL A 162 16.89 -5.28 8.04
C VAL A 162 17.15 -3.92 7.40
N GLY A 163 17.95 -3.10 8.07
CA GLY A 163 18.27 -1.78 7.55
C GLY A 163 19.52 -1.19 8.19
N LEU A 164 20.04 -0.19 7.52
CA LEU A 164 21.19 0.60 7.95
C LEU A 164 20.87 2.07 7.77
N ALA A 165 21.23 2.89 8.75
CA ALA A 165 21.06 4.32 8.65
C ALA A 165 22.37 5.07 8.97
N TYR A 166 22.58 6.15 8.25
CA TYR A 166 23.62 7.14 8.48
C TYR A 166 22.99 8.51 8.75
N GLU A 167 23.42 9.15 9.84
CA GLU A 167 22.90 10.45 10.29
C GLU A 167 24.03 11.46 10.48
N MET A 168 23.82 12.70 10.01
CA MET A 168 24.62 13.88 10.37
C MET A 168 23.65 14.90 10.97
N ARG A 169 23.67 15.00 12.32
CA ARG A 169 22.67 15.77 13.07
C ARG A 169 22.78 17.28 12.83
N ASP A 170 23.98 17.78 12.61
CA ASP A 170 24.24 19.21 12.44
C ASP A 170 23.50 19.81 11.23
N ILE A 171 23.25 19.00 10.22
CA ILE A 171 22.51 19.37 9.01
C ILE A 171 21.20 18.59 8.86
N ALA A 172 20.72 17.92 9.93
CA ALA A 172 19.54 17.07 9.91
C ALA A 172 19.55 16.03 8.76
N MET A 173 20.74 15.61 8.30
CA MET A 173 20.86 14.62 7.25
C MET A 173 20.65 13.23 7.81
N ARG A 174 19.87 12.44 7.08
CA ARG A 174 19.74 10.99 7.29
C ARG A 174 19.57 10.29 5.96
N VAL A 175 20.31 9.21 5.80
CA VAL A 175 20.12 8.25 4.71
C VAL A 175 19.88 6.90 5.35
N GLU A 176 18.82 6.23 4.96
CA GLU A 176 18.39 4.96 5.54
C GLU A 176 18.02 3.99 4.42
N LEU A 177 18.62 2.81 4.45
CA LEU A 177 18.28 1.70 3.58
C LEU A 177 17.55 0.63 4.40
N VAL A 178 16.37 0.20 3.95
CA VAL A 178 15.56 -0.87 4.58
C VAL A 178 15.22 -1.91 3.52
N ILE A 179 15.39 -3.17 3.87
CA ILE A 179 15.09 -4.32 3.00
C ILE A 179 14.16 -5.28 3.74
N GLU A 180 13.09 -5.66 3.08
CA GLU A 180 12.21 -6.77 3.45
C GLU A 180 12.33 -7.82 2.34
N PRO A 181 12.80 -9.05 2.62
CA PRO A 181 12.90 -10.10 1.60
C PRO A 181 11.52 -10.60 1.16
N ASN A 182 11.45 -11.23 0.00
CA ASN A 182 10.24 -11.90 -0.43
C ASN A 182 9.92 -13.08 0.49
N THR A 183 8.63 -13.40 0.58
CA THR A 183 8.18 -14.56 1.36
C THR A 183 6.87 -15.11 0.82
N ASN A 184 6.62 -16.38 1.13
CA ASN A 184 5.33 -17.02 0.88
C ASN A 184 4.48 -16.93 2.14
N ILE A 185 3.21 -16.59 2.00
CA ILE A 185 2.24 -16.74 3.09
C ILE A 185 1.99 -18.25 3.26
N SER A 186 2.61 -18.83 4.29
CA SER A 186 2.68 -20.29 4.47
C SER A 186 1.35 -20.90 4.91
N ASN A 187 0.51 -20.16 5.60
CA ASN A 187 -0.79 -20.59 6.11
C ASN A 187 -1.95 -20.09 5.23
N PHE A 188 -1.69 -19.91 3.93
CA PHE A 188 -2.69 -19.41 3.01
C PHE A 188 -3.78 -20.47 2.78
N THR A 189 -5.01 -20.09 3.05
CA THR A 189 -6.19 -20.90 2.79
C THR A 189 -7.12 -20.11 1.89
N ALA A 190 -7.42 -20.65 0.71
CA ALA A 190 -8.48 -20.17 -0.14
C ALA A 190 -9.63 -21.20 -0.07
N LYS A 191 -10.82 -20.72 0.27
CA LYS A 191 -12.04 -21.53 0.20
C LYS A 191 -12.85 -21.07 -0.98
N THR A 192 -13.28 -21.99 -1.81
CA THR A 192 -14.12 -21.69 -2.97
C THR A 192 -15.50 -22.33 -2.78
N SER A 193 -16.55 -21.59 -3.11
CA SER A 193 -17.90 -22.15 -3.17
C SER A 193 -18.50 -21.85 -4.55
N ALA A 194 -19.12 -22.87 -5.15
CA ALA A 194 -19.93 -22.68 -6.34
C ALA A 194 -21.38 -22.37 -5.93
N ASN A 195 -22.03 -21.42 -6.65
CA ASN A 195 -23.45 -21.13 -6.53
C ASN A 195 -23.96 -20.84 -5.10
N SER A 196 -23.28 -19.98 -4.35
CA SER A 196 -23.66 -19.65 -2.96
C SER A 196 -23.88 -20.88 -2.03
N SER A 197 -23.45 -22.06 -2.44
CA SER A 197 -23.48 -23.26 -1.60
C SER A 197 -22.40 -23.13 -0.53
N THR A 198 -22.74 -23.46 0.71
CA THR A 198 -21.84 -23.46 1.87
C THR A 198 -20.78 -24.56 1.86
N THR A 199 -20.70 -25.36 0.81
CA THR A 199 -19.68 -26.41 0.68
C THR A 199 -18.37 -25.78 0.23
N THR A 200 -17.54 -25.41 1.18
CA THR A 200 -16.22 -24.86 0.94
C THR A 200 -15.23 -25.99 0.70
N ALA A 201 -14.66 -26.06 -0.50
CA ALA A 201 -13.47 -26.84 -0.73
C ALA A 201 -12.25 -25.99 -0.34
N ALA A 202 -11.43 -26.48 0.59
CA ALA A 202 -10.13 -25.88 0.84
C ALA A 202 -9.25 -26.13 -0.38
N VAL A 203 -8.70 -25.08 -0.96
CA VAL A 203 -7.70 -25.20 -2.01
C VAL A 203 -6.35 -25.32 -1.34
N THR A 204 -5.74 -26.48 -1.48
CA THR A 204 -4.40 -26.75 -0.95
C THR A 204 -3.36 -26.54 -2.05
N GLY A 205 -2.22 -25.95 -1.69
CA GLY A 205 -1.09 -25.76 -2.60
C GLY A 205 -1.00 -24.40 -3.24
N GLU A 206 -1.96 -23.50 -3.01
CA GLU A 206 -1.88 -22.13 -3.45
C GLU A 206 -1.05 -21.31 -2.47
N SER A 207 -0.22 -20.43 -3.02
CA SER A 207 0.61 -19.54 -2.22
C SER A 207 0.40 -18.11 -2.68
N MET A 208 0.24 -17.21 -1.73
CA MET A 208 0.36 -15.79 -1.97
C MET A 208 1.75 -15.35 -1.54
N LYS A 209 2.44 -14.63 -2.42
CA LYS A 209 3.78 -14.12 -2.12
C LYS A 209 3.71 -12.65 -1.80
N ILE A 210 4.52 -12.25 -0.79
CA ILE A 210 4.83 -10.86 -0.52
C ILE A 210 6.14 -10.55 -1.25
N PRO A 211 6.21 -9.46 -2.02
CA PRO A 211 7.40 -9.13 -2.80
C PRO A 211 8.56 -8.74 -1.90
N GLN A 212 9.78 -9.00 -2.36
CA GLN A 212 10.92 -8.29 -1.80
C GLN A 212 10.75 -6.79 -2.03
N THR A 213 11.05 -6.02 -0.99
CA THR A 213 11.06 -4.57 -1.09
C THR A 213 12.37 -3.99 -0.61
N THR A 214 12.85 -2.98 -1.33
CA THR A 214 14.03 -2.20 -0.96
C THR A 214 13.63 -0.73 -0.91
N THR A 215 13.85 -0.09 0.23
CA THR A 215 13.48 1.31 0.45
C THR A 215 14.71 2.10 0.88
N LEU A 216 15.04 3.14 0.11
CA LEU A 216 16.05 4.13 0.45
C LEU A 216 15.34 5.43 0.83
N ASN A 217 15.41 5.79 2.10
CA ASN A 217 14.92 7.07 2.61
C ASN A 217 16.09 8.04 2.74
N PHE A 218 15.88 9.31 2.37
CA PHE A 218 16.87 10.36 2.59
C PHE A 218 16.21 11.66 3.04
N GLN A 219 16.93 12.42 3.79
CA GLN A 219 16.59 13.80 4.16
C GLN A 219 17.86 14.61 4.42
N SER A 220 17.79 15.93 4.25
CA SER A 220 18.84 16.86 4.64
C SER A 220 18.29 18.26 4.85
N GLY A 221 18.74 18.96 5.88
CA GLY A 221 18.56 20.39 6.02
C GLY A 221 19.40 21.12 4.98
N VAL A 222 18.78 21.98 4.21
CA VAL A 222 19.43 22.79 3.16
C VAL A 222 19.48 24.27 3.52
N ALA A 223 18.71 24.69 4.51
CA ALA A 223 18.73 26.00 5.13
C ALA A 223 18.21 25.87 6.59
N SER A 224 18.35 26.92 7.39
CA SER A 224 18.01 26.90 8.82
C SER A 224 16.60 26.40 9.14
N ASN A 225 15.65 26.60 8.23
CA ASN A 225 14.24 26.21 8.42
C ASN A 225 13.71 25.35 7.28
N THR A 226 14.57 24.84 6.40
CA THR A 226 14.18 24.11 5.21
C THR A 226 14.88 22.76 5.16
N LEU A 227 14.08 21.70 5.01
CA LEU A 227 14.54 20.33 4.87
C LEU A 227 14.01 19.74 3.56
N ILE A 228 14.90 19.12 2.80
CA ILE A 228 14.54 18.27 1.65
C ILE A 228 14.52 16.83 2.10
N TYR A 229 13.55 16.07 1.63
CA TYR A 229 13.44 14.63 1.91
C TYR A 229 12.91 13.88 0.71
N GLY A 230 13.10 12.56 0.72
CA GLY A 230 12.55 11.70 -0.31
C GLY A 230 12.74 10.23 -0.04
N THR A 231 12.21 9.43 -0.95
CA THR A 231 12.25 7.97 -0.88
C THR A 231 12.38 7.40 -2.28
N ILE A 232 13.24 6.40 -2.43
CA ILE A 232 13.26 5.50 -3.59
C ILE A 232 12.81 4.14 -3.06
N ARG A 233 11.75 3.57 -3.64
CA ARG A 233 11.25 2.26 -3.24
C ARG A 233 11.08 1.36 -4.45
N GLN A 234 11.64 0.16 -4.35
CA GLN A 234 11.53 -0.90 -5.34
C GLN A 234 10.77 -2.08 -4.75
N GLY A 235 9.81 -2.63 -5.50
CA GLY A 235 9.11 -3.86 -5.20
C GLY A 235 9.26 -4.87 -6.33
N SER A 236 9.66 -6.10 -5.99
CA SER A 236 9.85 -7.22 -6.94
C SER A 236 8.52 -7.97 -7.13
N TRP A 237 7.55 -7.30 -7.75
CA TRP A 237 6.19 -7.82 -7.90
C TRP A 237 6.06 -8.97 -8.89
N THR A 238 6.96 -9.12 -9.86
CA THR A 238 7.00 -10.29 -10.76
C THR A 238 7.09 -11.63 -10.02
N ASP A 239 7.73 -11.62 -8.86
CA ASP A 239 7.89 -12.81 -8.02
C ASP A 239 6.74 -12.99 -7.02
N ALA A 240 5.81 -12.03 -6.93
CA ALA A 240 4.74 -11.97 -5.94
C ALA A 240 3.35 -11.96 -6.61
N GLN A 241 3.13 -12.91 -7.48
CA GLN A 241 1.84 -13.07 -8.16
C GLN A 241 0.81 -13.70 -7.22
N ILE A 242 -0.44 -13.31 -7.44
CA ILE A 242 -1.61 -13.94 -6.83
C ILE A 242 -2.13 -14.97 -7.82
N SER A 243 -2.34 -16.20 -7.37
CA SER A 243 -3.02 -17.23 -8.15
C SER A 243 -4.06 -17.90 -7.25
N ILE A 244 -5.31 -17.78 -7.63
CA ILE A 244 -6.44 -18.40 -6.89
C ILE A 244 -7.17 -19.28 -7.89
N PRO A 245 -7.31 -20.59 -7.63
CA PRO A 245 -8.01 -21.49 -8.54
C PRO A 245 -9.49 -21.11 -8.64
N ALA A 246 -10.01 -21.15 -9.85
CA ALA A 246 -11.38 -20.80 -10.15
C ALA A 246 -12.31 -22.02 -9.91
N GLY A 247 -12.74 -22.25 -8.69
CA GLY A 247 -13.73 -23.28 -8.34
C GLY A 247 -13.42 -24.64 -8.96
N ASN A 248 -14.37 -25.21 -9.71
CA ASN A 248 -14.20 -26.45 -10.48
C ASN A 248 -13.55 -26.27 -11.86
N SER A 249 -13.11 -25.05 -12.17
CA SER A 249 -12.48 -24.72 -13.46
C SER A 249 -10.96 -24.91 -13.36
N ALA A 250 -10.35 -25.37 -14.45
CA ALA A 250 -8.90 -25.41 -14.59
C ALA A 250 -8.24 -24.01 -14.73
N ALA A 251 -9.06 -22.95 -14.80
CA ALA A 251 -8.58 -21.58 -14.93
C ALA A 251 -8.36 -20.95 -13.55
N ALA A 252 -7.17 -20.46 -13.29
CA ALA A 252 -6.87 -19.67 -12.09
C ALA A 252 -7.16 -18.18 -12.35
N ILE A 253 -7.60 -17.47 -11.30
CA ILE A 253 -7.57 -16.01 -11.30
C ILE A 253 -6.14 -15.62 -10.94
N ALA A 254 -5.38 -15.19 -11.92
CA ALA A 254 -3.98 -14.83 -11.74
C ALA A 254 -3.78 -13.33 -11.92
N SER A 255 -2.87 -12.76 -11.11
CA SER A 255 -2.35 -11.41 -11.36
C SER A 255 -1.21 -11.45 -12.39
N ALA A 256 -0.92 -10.29 -12.97
CA ALA A 256 0.20 -10.09 -13.88
C ALA A 256 1.01 -8.84 -13.45
N PHE A 257 1.31 -8.77 -12.16
CA PHE A 257 2.06 -7.65 -11.60
C PHE A 257 3.48 -7.58 -12.15
N SER A 258 3.95 -6.39 -12.40
CA SER A 258 5.32 -6.10 -12.83
C SER A 258 6.12 -5.41 -11.72
N ASN A 259 7.44 -5.58 -11.74
CA ASN A 259 8.33 -4.88 -10.83
C ASN A 259 8.15 -3.36 -10.96
N LYS A 260 8.08 -2.68 -9.83
CA LYS A 260 7.87 -1.24 -9.79
C LYS A 260 8.92 -0.54 -8.94
N THR A 261 9.29 0.64 -9.41
CA THR A 261 10.12 1.57 -8.63
C THR A 261 9.38 2.89 -8.52
N SER A 262 9.15 3.34 -7.31
CA SER A 262 8.57 4.65 -7.05
C SER A 262 9.63 5.61 -6.50
N TYR A 263 9.53 6.87 -6.88
CA TYR A 263 10.39 7.97 -6.46
C TYR A 263 9.56 9.05 -5.81
N SER A 264 9.99 9.53 -4.66
CA SER A 264 9.38 10.71 -4.05
C SER A 264 10.44 11.72 -3.64
N VAL A 265 10.07 12.99 -3.74
CA VAL A 265 10.85 14.13 -3.24
C VAL A 265 9.91 15.13 -2.60
N GLY A 266 10.34 15.76 -1.53
CA GLY A 266 9.55 16.77 -0.84
C GLY A 266 10.42 17.80 -0.14
N VAL A 267 9.78 18.90 0.21
CA VAL A 267 10.35 19.97 1.01
C VAL A 267 9.49 20.19 2.26
N ALA A 268 10.15 20.36 3.38
CA ALA A 268 9.53 20.79 4.62
C ALA A 268 10.05 22.17 5.00
N GLN A 269 9.13 23.07 5.32
CA GLN A 269 9.42 24.44 5.72
C GLN A 269 8.93 24.67 7.15
N LYS A 270 9.82 25.06 8.05
CA LYS A 270 9.50 25.48 9.41
C LYS A 270 9.21 26.99 9.40
N PHE A 271 8.02 27.37 9.81
CA PHE A 271 7.60 28.78 9.90
C PHE A 271 7.75 29.35 11.32
N SER A 272 7.59 28.49 12.32
CA SER A 272 7.81 28.84 13.73
C SER A 272 8.31 27.59 14.50
N GLU A 273 8.56 27.72 15.78
CA GLU A 273 8.91 26.56 16.64
C GLU A 273 7.79 25.51 16.66
N GLN A 274 6.55 25.95 16.46
CA GLN A 274 5.38 25.08 16.50
C GLN A 274 4.96 24.60 15.11
N LEU A 275 5.01 25.48 14.07
CA LEU A 275 4.39 25.20 12.77
C LEU A 275 5.42 24.88 11.69
N SER A 276 5.24 23.75 11.06
CA SER A 276 5.91 23.41 9.80
C SER A 276 4.92 22.86 8.78
N THR A 277 5.23 23.07 7.50
CA THR A 277 4.47 22.53 6.38
C THR A 277 5.35 21.67 5.49
N THR A 278 4.72 20.82 4.71
CA THR A 278 5.39 19.97 3.73
C THR A 278 4.69 20.03 2.39
N PHE A 279 5.48 19.94 1.34
CA PHE A 279 5.00 19.64 -0.01
C PHE A 279 5.83 18.47 -0.55
N SER A 280 5.21 17.52 -1.22
CA SER A 280 5.93 16.43 -1.87
C SER A 280 5.28 15.99 -3.17
N TYR A 281 6.12 15.47 -4.04
CA TYR A 281 5.76 14.81 -5.28
C TYR A 281 6.27 13.38 -5.26
N LYS A 282 5.42 12.43 -5.66
CA LYS A 282 5.78 11.02 -5.85
C LYS A 282 5.39 10.59 -7.25
N THR A 283 6.20 9.78 -7.89
CA THR A 283 5.90 9.19 -9.20
C THR A 283 6.26 7.71 -9.22
N GLU A 284 5.51 6.96 -9.97
CA GLU A 284 5.78 5.58 -10.34
C GLU A 284 5.51 5.43 -11.84
N ALA A 285 6.50 4.93 -12.57
CA ALA A 285 6.39 4.77 -14.00
C ALA A 285 5.44 3.62 -14.37
N GLY A 286 4.70 3.80 -15.45
CA GLY A 286 3.95 2.72 -16.09
C GLY A 286 4.89 1.68 -16.72
N SER A 287 4.38 0.49 -16.96
CA SER A 287 5.07 -0.62 -17.64
C SER A 287 4.54 -0.90 -19.04
N GLY A 288 3.44 -0.28 -19.40
CA GLY A 288 2.75 -0.42 -20.68
C GLY A 288 1.24 -0.26 -20.48
N SER A 289 0.54 0.29 -21.42
CA SER A 289 -0.88 0.64 -21.32
C SER A 289 -1.83 -0.57 -21.36
N THR A 290 -1.33 -1.79 -21.26
CA THR A 290 -2.14 -3.04 -21.31
C THR A 290 -1.77 -3.99 -20.20
N SER A 291 -2.76 -4.70 -19.64
CA SER A 291 -2.59 -5.77 -18.67
C SER A 291 -3.45 -6.98 -19.03
N THR A 292 -3.06 -8.15 -18.52
CA THR A 292 -3.78 -9.41 -18.70
C THR A 292 -4.52 -9.87 -17.44
N ASP A 293 -4.58 -9.03 -16.39
CA ASP A 293 -5.30 -9.35 -15.16
C ASP A 293 -6.24 -8.22 -14.74
N PHE A 294 -7.30 -8.55 -14.00
CA PHE A 294 -8.27 -7.60 -13.50
C PHE A 294 -7.89 -6.96 -12.14
N PHE A 295 -6.74 -7.28 -11.57
CA PHE A 295 -6.25 -6.65 -10.34
C PHE A 295 -5.49 -5.35 -10.62
N THR A 296 -5.10 -5.11 -11.87
CA THR A 296 -4.44 -3.89 -12.32
C THR A 296 -5.47 -2.82 -12.68
N LEU A 297 -5.51 -1.72 -11.92
CA LEU A 297 -6.46 -0.62 -12.11
C LEU A 297 -5.79 0.63 -12.71
N SER A 298 -4.48 0.62 -12.87
CA SER A 298 -3.69 1.75 -13.40
C SER A 298 -2.33 1.28 -13.87
N ASP A 299 -1.70 2.06 -14.75
CA ASP A 299 -0.31 1.85 -15.16
C ASP A 299 0.53 3.08 -14.85
N GLY A 300 1.13 3.05 -13.66
CA GLY A 300 1.86 4.18 -13.11
C GLY A 300 0.98 5.21 -12.41
N SER A 301 1.62 6.18 -11.76
CA SER A 301 0.93 7.22 -11.02
C SER A 301 1.80 8.45 -10.74
N GLN A 302 1.12 9.58 -10.48
CA GLN A 302 1.73 10.81 -9.99
C GLN A 302 0.93 11.32 -8.80
N THR A 303 1.60 11.55 -7.66
CA THR A 303 0.96 11.99 -6.42
C THR A 303 1.54 13.32 -5.97
N TYR A 304 0.69 14.28 -5.69
CA TYR A 304 1.00 15.56 -5.08
C TYR A 304 0.47 15.57 -3.67
N SER A 305 1.28 16.00 -2.69
CA SER A 305 0.86 16.01 -1.29
C SER A 305 1.25 17.30 -0.61
N VAL A 306 0.35 17.78 0.25
CA VAL A 306 0.59 18.90 1.16
C VAL A 306 0.30 18.46 2.58
N GLY A 307 1.03 19.00 3.55
CA GLY A 307 0.81 18.68 4.95
C GLY A 307 1.21 19.82 5.87
N ALA A 308 0.67 19.78 7.06
CA ALA A 308 1.04 20.66 8.15
C ALA A 308 1.28 19.84 9.42
N ARG A 309 2.20 20.33 10.24
CA ARG A 309 2.54 19.77 11.54
C ARG A 309 2.59 20.89 12.56
N TYR A 310 1.92 20.70 13.68
CA TYR A 310 1.86 21.63 14.79
C TYR A 310 2.32 20.99 16.10
N ALA A 311 3.38 21.54 16.70
CA ALA A 311 3.93 21.08 17.98
C ALA A 311 3.28 21.83 19.15
N MET A 312 2.81 21.08 20.13
CA MET A 312 2.12 21.58 21.32
C MET A 312 2.67 20.89 22.56
N GLY A 313 3.74 21.46 23.15
CA GLY A 313 4.46 20.82 24.25
C GLY A 313 5.04 19.46 23.81
N ASN A 314 4.62 18.39 24.46
CA ASN A 314 5.01 17.03 24.11
C ASN A 314 4.10 16.36 23.07
N MET A 315 3.08 17.05 22.58
CA MET A 315 2.17 16.57 21.56
C MET A 315 2.54 17.12 20.18
N MET A 316 2.26 16.34 19.17
CA MET A 316 2.48 16.66 17.77
C MET A 316 1.19 16.35 16.98
N LEU A 317 0.55 17.38 16.50
CA LEU A 317 -0.58 17.25 15.59
C LEU A 317 -0.09 17.35 14.14
N SER A 318 -0.62 16.52 13.28
CA SER A 318 -0.27 16.57 11.87
C SER A 318 -1.51 16.29 11.03
N ALA A 319 -1.65 16.98 9.91
CA ALA A 319 -2.70 16.73 8.93
C ALA A 319 -2.13 16.88 7.53
N GLY A 320 -2.72 16.18 6.56
CA GLY A 320 -2.25 16.24 5.19
C GLY A 320 -3.32 15.80 4.19
N TYR A 321 -3.13 16.26 2.98
CA TYR A 321 -3.94 15.91 1.82
C TYR A 321 -3.03 15.45 0.69
N SER A 322 -3.44 14.43 -0.04
CA SER A 322 -2.79 13.98 -1.25
C SER A 322 -3.78 13.81 -2.39
N TYR A 323 -3.30 14.10 -3.59
CA TYR A 323 -4.04 13.91 -4.84
C TYR A 323 -3.16 13.12 -5.81
N THR A 324 -3.69 12.02 -6.30
CA THR A 324 -3.00 11.09 -7.20
C THR A 324 -3.73 11.03 -8.53
N VAL A 325 -2.99 11.22 -9.60
CA VAL A 325 -3.41 10.94 -10.97
C VAL A 325 -2.89 9.57 -11.35
N LEU A 326 -3.77 8.70 -11.80
CA LEU A 326 -3.45 7.34 -12.22
C LEU A 326 -3.16 7.29 -13.71
N GLY A 327 -2.18 6.50 -14.11
CA GLY A 327 -1.93 6.19 -15.51
C GLY A 327 -3.03 5.30 -16.11
N ASP A 328 -3.35 5.54 -17.37
CA ASP A 328 -4.37 4.80 -18.07
C ASP A 328 -3.93 3.35 -18.35
N VAL A 329 -4.85 2.41 -18.27
CA VAL A 329 -4.60 1.01 -18.59
C VAL A 329 -5.82 0.34 -19.20
N THR A 330 -5.59 -0.52 -20.20
CA THR A 330 -6.59 -1.45 -20.72
C THR A 330 -6.27 -2.86 -20.26
N VAL A 331 -7.19 -3.44 -19.56
CA VAL A 331 -7.09 -4.82 -19.05
C VAL A 331 -7.90 -5.73 -19.94
N SER A 332 -7.32 -6.85 -20.34
CA SER A 332 -8.00 -7.87 -21.14
C SER A 332 -7.73 -9.25 -20.57
N ALA A 333 -8.73 -9.87 -19.96
CA ALA A 333 -8.63 -11.18 -19.35
C ALA A 333 -9.96 -11.95 -19.50
N GLY A 334 -9.91 -13.26 -19.66
CA GLY A 334 -11.09 -14.12 -19.68
C GLY A 334 -12.13 -13.79 -20.78
N GLY A 335 -11.72 -13.17 -21.88
CA GLY A 335 -12.62 -12.71 -22.95
C GLY A 335 -13.34 -11.39 -22.67
N ALA A 336 -13.05 -10.74 -21.53
CA ALA A 336 -13.55 -9.42 -21.18
C ALA A 336 -12.45 -8.37 -21.26
N SER A 337 -12.79 -7.10 -21.46
CA SER A 337 -11.87 -5.98 -21.38
C SER A 337 -12.45 -4.84 -20.55
N ALA A 338 -11.57 -4.12 -19.86
CA ALA A 338 -11.91 -2.93 -19.10
C ALA A 338 -10.83 -1.86 -19.35
N THR A 339 -11.25 -0.67 -19.74
CA THR A 339 -10.33 0.47 -19.93
C THR A 339 -10.51 1.45 -18.78
N TYR A 340 -9.45 1.65 -18.03
CA TYR A 340 -9.32 2.62 -16.94
C TYR A 340 -8.61 3.86 -17.49
N ALA A 341 -9.27 5.00 -17.48
CA ALA A 341 -8.70 6.25 -17.99
C ALA A 341 -9.14 7.44 -17.12
N ASN A 342 -8.25 8.42 -17.00
CA ASN A 342 -8.48 9.67 -16.26
C ASN A 342 -8.87 9.45 -14.78
N ASN A 343 -8.40 8.39 -14.17
CA ASN A 343 -8.75 8.00 -12.80
C ASN A 343 -7.88 8.74 -11.78
N THR A 344 -8.47 8.99 -10.60
CA THR A 344 -7.78 9.71 -9.52
C THR A 344 -8.05 9.08 -8.16
N ILE A 345 -7.15 9.37 -7.22
CA ILE A 345 -7.33 9.04 -5.80
C ILE A 345 -7.04 10.29 -4.99
N SER A 346 -7.88 10.60 -4.02
CA SER A 346 -7.60 11.61 -3.03
C SER A 346 -7.57 11.02 -1.63
N ALA A 347 -6.70 11.54 -0.76
CA ALA A 347 -6.68 11.12 0.63
C ALA A 347 -6.48 12.33 1.55
N PHE A 348 -7.25 12.36 2.62
CA PHE A 348 -7.06 13.25 3.75
C PHE A 348 -6.74 12.44 4.99
N GLY A 349 -5.71 12.84 5.73
CA GLY A 349 -5.31 12.14 6.94
C GLY A 349 -4.90 13.09 8.06
N ALA A 350 -5.04 12.61 9.29
CA ALA A 350 -4.57 13.28 10.48
C ALA A 350 -3.86 12.30 11.42
N LYS A 351 -2.89 12.82 12.18
CA LYS A 351 -2.11 12.03 13.13
C LYS A 351 -1.83 12.86 14.38
N VAL A 352 -1.89 12.19 15.52
CA VAL A 352 -1.44 12.71 16.82
C VAL A 352 -0.27 11.86 17.29
N GLY A 353 0.81 12.50 17.66
CA GLY A 353 1.98 11.89 18.31
C GLY A 353 2.20 12.50 19.68
N ILE A 354 2.73 11.73 20.61
CA ILE A 354 3.09 12.17 21.96
C ILE A 354 4.45 11.62 22.37
N THR A 355 5.28 12.49 22.93
CA THR A 355 6.58 12.12 23.55
C THR A 355 6.42 12.09 25.08
N PHE A 356 6.96 11.07 25.76
CA PHE A 356 6.83 10.90 27.23
C PHE A 356 8.05 10.24 27.86
#